data_6fc035983e7d107200af40755f217d11
#
_entry.id   6fc035983e7d107200af40755f217d11
#
_cell.length_a   1.000
_cell.length_b   1.000
_cell.length_c   1.000
_cell.angle_alpha   90.00
_cell.angle_beta   90.00
_cell.angle_gamma   90.00
#
_symmetry.space_group_name_H-M   'P 1'
#
loop_
_entity.id
_entity.type
_entity.pdbx_description
1 polymer ?
#
loop_
_entity_poly.entity_id
_entity_poly.type
_entity_poly.pdbx_seq_one_letter_code
_entity_poly.pdbx_strand_id
1 'polypeptide(L)'
;MKVIAISQRVEKIVKYNEFRNQVDNRLNFFVVKAGYLPVPIPNFIGCDKPKNSSLLNWLKNINPDGIILSGGDDFGVYKSRDQNEIRIIKWSLEKKIPVLGICRGMQMINKYFGGTKVKIKNHAGTRHKIQGKYCKFRKTVNSFHNWGFKLK
;
A
#
# COMPACT_ATOMS: atom_id res chain seq x y z
N MET A 1 5.35 -4.20 21.88
CA MET A 1 5.24 -4.88 20.55
C MET A 1 5.43 -3.82 19.48
N LYS A 2 6.19 -4.11 18.43
CA LYS A 2 6.39 -3.18 17.33
C LYS A 2 5.14 -3.05 16.47
N VAL A 3 4.86 -1.83 15.97
CA VAL A 3 3.65 -1.47 15.24
C VAL A 3 3.91 -1.39 13.75
N ILE A 4 3.08 -2.06 12.96
CA ILE A 4 3.03 -1.90 11.50
C ILE A 4 1.74 -1.19 11.10
N ALA A 5 1.87 0.03 10.59
CA ALA A 5 0.73 0.78 10.05
C ALA A 5 0.40 0.29 8.64
N ILE A 6 -0.88 0.04 8.35
CA ILE A 6 -1.32 -0.57 7.08
C ILE A 6 -2.27 0.38 6.35
N SER A 7 -1.96 0.79 5.11
CA SER A 7 -2.91 1.53 4.29
C SER A 7 -4.11 0.66 3.91
N GLN A 8 -5.30 1.26 3.88
CA GLN A 8 -6.53 0.56 3.60
C GLN A 8 -7.02 0.83 2.18
N ARG A 9 -7.65 -0.15 1.55
CA ARG A 9 -8.46 0.10 0.36
C ARG A 9 -9.78 0.76 0.75
N VAL A 10 -10.41 1.41 -0.22
CA VAL A 10 -11.74 2.01 -0.06
C VAL A 10 -12.75 1.16 -0.80
N GLU A 11 -13.89 0.91 -0.20
CA GLU A 11 -15.03 0.31 -0.85
C GLU A 11 -16.23 1.26 -0.79
N LYS A 12 -16.88 1.46 -1.93
CA LYS A 12 -18.15 2.20 -1.98
C LYS A 12 -19.31 1.21 -1.95
N ILE A 13 -20.10 1.25 -0.89
CA ILE A 13 -21.35 0.50 -0.80
C ILE A 13 -22.44 1.35 -1.47
N VAL A 14 -22.72 1.05 -2.74
CA VAL A 14 -23.62 1.86 -3.58
C VAL A 14 -25.01 2.00 -2.96
N LYS A 15 -25.57 0.89 -2.42
CA LYS A 15 -26.91 0.85 -1.81
C LYS A 15 -27.10 1.89 -0.69
N TYR A 16 -26.05 2.19 0.05
CA TYR A 16 -26.12 3.10 1.19
C TYR A 16 -25.37 4.42 0.96
N ASN A 17 -24.77 4.60 -0.22
CA ASN A 17 -23.84 5.70 -0.54
C ASN A 17 -22.74 5.87 0.53
N GLU A 18 -22.24 4.74 1.04
CA GLU A 18 -21.28 4.68 2.15
C GLU A 18 -19.89 4.32 1.62
N PHE A 19 -18.85 4.93 2.19
CA PHE A 19 -17.45 4.54 1.93
C PHE A 19 -16.88 3.83 3.14
N ARG A 20 -16.31 2.65 2.91
CA ARG A 20 -15.65 1.84 3.95
C ARG A 20 -14.18 1.69 3.67
N ASN A 21 -13.40 1.74 4.74
CA ASN A 21 -11.98 1.40 4.69
C ASN A 21 -11.79 -0.07 5.05
N GLN A 22 -10.95 -0.79 4.29
CA GLN A 22 -10.79 -2.23 4.45
C GLN A 22 -9.33 -2.67 4.38
N VAL A 23 -9.00 -3.66 5.21
CA VAL A 23 -7.76 -4.43 5.14
C VAL A 23 -8.12 -5.91 5.02
N ASP A 24 -7.45 -6.65 4.12
CA ASP A 24 -7.60 -8.10 4.02
C ASP A 24 -7.14 -8.76 5.33
N ASN A 25 -7.99 -9.60 5.93
CA ASN A 25 -7.67 -10.30 7.17
C ASN A 25 -6.39 -11.14 7.06
N ARG A 26 -6.09 -11.68 5.88
CA ARG A 26 -4.83 -12.42 5.65
C ARG A 26 -3.60 -11.54 5.79
N LEU A 27 -3.70 -10.25 5.45
CA LEU A 27 -2.61 -9.30 5.66
C LEU A 27 -2.42 -8.99 7.15
N ASN A 28 -3.51 -8.76 7.88
CA ASN A 28 -3.45 -8.60 9.34
C ASN A 28 -2.84 -9.85 10.00
N PHE A 29 -3.29 -11.04 9.61
CA PHE A 29 -2.74 -12.29 10.12
C PHE A 29 -1.25 -12.47 9.80
N PHE A 30 -0.82 -12.10 8.59
CA PHE A 30 0.59 -12.12 8.19
C PHE A 30 1.43 -11.24 9.12
N VAL A 31 0.97 -10.02 9.41
CA VAL A 31 1.68 -9.08 10.29
C VAL A 31 1.75 -9.61 11.73
N VAL A 32 0.63 -10.14 12.24
CA VAL A 32 0.59 -10.75 13.60
C VAL A 32 1.52 -11.97 13.68
N LYS A 33 1.49 -12.85 12.68
CA LYS A 33 2.38 -14.03 12.62
C LYS A 33 3.85 -13.66 12.53
N ALA A 34 4.18 -12.50 11.98
CA ALA A 34 5.53 -11.95 11.97
C ALA A 34 5.94 -11.30 13.29
N GLY A 35 5.09 -11.30 14.32
CA GLY A 35 5.37 -10.76 15.66
C GLY A 35 5.09 -9.27 15.82
N TYR A 36 4.30 -8.66 14.92
CA TYR A 36 3.99 -7.24 14.93
C TYR A 36 2.50 -6.98 15.22
N LEU A 37 2.20 -5.74 15.64
CA LEU A 37 0.83 -5.25 15.80
C LEU A 37 0.36 -4.53 14.53
N PRO A 38 -0.65 -5.03 13.80
CA PRO A 38 -1.22 -4.34 12.66
C PRO A 38 -2.14 -3.19 13.10
N VAL A 39 -1.92 -1.98 12.57
CA VAL A 39 -2.76 -0.81 12.83
C VAL A 39 -3.21 -0.18 11.51
N PRO A 40 -4.51 -0.29 11.14
CA PRO A 40 -5.02 0.26 9.89
C PRO A 40 -5.01 1.79 9.85
N ILE A 41 -4.53 2.39 8.76
CA ILE A 41 -4.51 3.84 8.53
C ILE A 41 -5.82 4.26 7.86
N PRO A 42 -6.66 5.13 8.46
CA PRO A 42 -7.89 5.63 7.84
C PRO A 42 -7.61 6.47 6.59
N ASN A 43 -8.36 6.26 5.49
CA ASN A 43 -8.11 6.96 4.23
C ASN A 43 -8.59 8.42 4.20
N PHE A 44 -9.58 8.80 5.02
CA PHE A 44 -10.09 10.18 5.04
C PHE A 44 -9.30 11.11 5.95
N ILE A 45 -8.36 10.57 6.73
CA ILE A 45 -7.38 11.37 7.46
C ILE A 45 -6.40 11.95 6.44
N GLY A 46 -6.27 13.26 6.38
CA GLY A 46 -5.35 13.95 5.48
C GLY A 46 -6.00 14.49 4.19
N CYS A 47 -7.34 14.51 4.13
CA CYS A 47 -8.08 15.33 3.16
C CYS A 47 -8.05 16.83 3.52
N ASP A 48 -7.47 17.15 4.66
CA ASP A 48 -7.31 18.48 5.21
C ASP A 48 -6.15 19.24 4.58
N LYS A 49 -6.09 20.53 4.83
CA LYS A 49 -4.99 21.39 4.38
C LYS A 49 -3.64 20.93 4.94
N PRO A 50 -2.53 21.06 4.18
CA PRO A 50 -1.22 20.48 4.54
C PRO A 50 -0.66 20.86 5.91
N LYS A 51 -1.03 22.05 6.44
CA LYS A 51 -0.52 22.54 7.73
C LYS A 51 -1.14 21.86 8.96
N ASN A 52 -2.34 21.26 8.81
CA ASN A 52 -3.07 20.60 9.89
C ASN A 52 -3.50 19.20 9.45
N SER A 53 -2.61 18.43 8.82
CA SER A 53 -2.94 17.12 8.28
C SER A 53 -3.21 16.12 9.40
N SER A 54 -4.46 15.72 9.55
CA SER A 54 -4.87 14.67 10.51
C SER A 54 -4.08 13.37 10.32
N LEU A 55 -3.72 13.04 9.07
CA LEU A 55 -2.86 11.89 8.76
C LEU A 55 -1.47 12.01 9.40
N LEU A 56 -0.81 13.17 9.28
CA LEU A 56 0.53 13.36 9.85
C LEU A 56 0.49 13.34 11.38
N ASN A 57 -0.56 13.89 11.99
CA ASN A 57 -0.78 13.83 13.42
C ASN A 57 -1.04 12.39 13.87
N TRP A 58 -1.85 11.65 13.12
CA TRP A 58 -2.09 10.24 13.38
C TRP A 58 -0.78 9.43 13.31
N LEU A 59 0.02 9.60 12.25
CA LEU A 59 1.32 8.92 12.11
C LEU A 59 2.29 9.27 13.23
N LYS A 60 2.34 10.54 13.66
CA LYS A 60 3.18 10.97 14.79
C LYS A 60 2.75 10.33 16.12
N ASN A 61 1.43 10.25 16.37
CA ASN A 61 0.90 9.69 17.62
C ASN A 61 1.03 8.17 17.67
N ILE A 62 0.80 7.47 16.56
CA ILE A 62 0.96 6.01 16.48
C ILE A 62 2.44 5.63 16.46
N ASN A 63 3.30 6.47 15.86
CA ASN A 63 4.74 6.25 15.76
C ASN A 63 5.10 4.83 15.31
N PRO A 64 4.66 4.40 14.10
CA PRO A 64 4.84 3.02 13.67
C PRO A 64 6.31 2.69 13.40
N ASP A 65 6.70 1.43 13.66
CA ASP A 65 8.03 0.90 13.35
C ASP A 65 8.20 0.53 11.86
N GLY A 66 7.10 0.37 11.15
CA GLY A 66 7.08 0.11 9.71
C GLY A 66 5.71 0.37 9.12
N ILE A 67 5.66 0.47 7.79
CA ILE A 67 4.41 0.73 7.07
C ILE A 67 4.24 -0.28 5.94
N ILE A 68 2.99 -0.75 5.74
CA ILE A 68 2.59 -1.53 4.58
C ILE A 68 1.60 -0.70 3.75
N LEU A 69 1.95 -0.44 2.50
CA LEU A 69 0.99 0.04 1.50
C LEU A 69 0.30 -1.17 0.86
N SER A 70 -1.00 -1.32 1.11
CA SER A 70 -1.76 -2.50 0.71
C SER A 70 -2.17 -2.49 -0.76
N GLY A 71 -2.64 -3.63 -1.24
CA GLY A 71 -3.28 -3.79 -2.56
C GLY A 71 -4.65 -3.11 -2.66
N GLY A 72 -5.30 -3.24 -3.81
CA GLY A 72 -6.66 -2.76 -4.08
C GLY A 72 -6.78 -1.95 -5.36
N ASP A 73 -7.69 -1.01 -5.38
CA ASP A 73 -8.13 -0.26 -6.55
C ASP A 73 -7.00 0.47 -7.29
N ASP A 74 -7.19 0.67 -8.60
CA ASP A 74 -6.25 1.43 -9.42
C ASP A 74 -6.13 2.90 -8.97
N PHE A 75 -5.04 3.56 -9.37
CA PHE A 75 -4.83 4.99 -9.14
C PHE A 75 -5.92 5.83 -9.78
N GLY A 76 -6.32 6.90 -9.09
CA GLY A 76 -7.33 7.85 -9.55
C GLY A 76 -8.76 7.47 -9.19
N VAL A 77 -9.03 6.21 -8.80
CA VAL A 77 -10.35 5.77 -8.34
C VAL A 77 -10.72 6.47 -7.03
N TYR A 78 -9.80 6.48 -6.06
CA TYR A 78 -9.98 7.17 -4.79
C TYR A 78 -8.82 8.14 -4.53
N LYS A 79 -9.03 9.42 -4.90
CA LYS A 79 -8.01 10.46 -4.77
C LYS A 79 -7.49 10.65 -3.35
N SER A 80 -8.36 10.51 -2.33
CA SER A 80 -7.97 10.58 -0.92
C SER A 80 -6.92 9.52 -0.55
N ARG A 81 -7.13 8.27 -1.00
CA ARG A 81 -6.19 7.19 -0.80
C ARG A 81 -4.85 7.46 -1.49
N ASP A 82 -4.90 7.90 -2.75
CA ASP A 82 -3.68 8.20 -3.51
C ASP A 82 -2.85 9.29 -2.81
N GLN A 83 -3.50 10.37 -2.38
CA GLN A 83 -2.84 11.47 -1.67
C GLN A 83 -2.28 11.03 -0.32
N ASN A 84 -3.00 10.23 0.43
CA ASN A 84 -2.54 9.70 1.71
C ASN A 84 -1.30 8.83 1.53
N GLU A 85 -1.29 7.91 0.57
CA GLU A 85 -0.14 7.04 0.34
C GLU A 85 1.11 7.83 -0.10
N ILE A 86 0.94 8.88 -0.94
CA ILE A 86 2.05 9.80 -1.28
C ILE A 86 2.60 10.49 -0.03
N ARG A 87 1.72 11.01 0.85
CA ARG A 87 2.14 11.66 2.11
C ARG A 87 2.81 10.67 3.08
N ILE A 88 2.31 9.44 3.16
CA ILE A 88 2.90 8.37 3.97
C ILE A 88 4.31 8.07 3.48
N ILE A 89 4.52 7.89 2.17
CA ILE A 89 5.85 7.62 1.60
C ILE A 89 6.81 8.78 1.95
N LYS A 90 6.38 10.02 1.71
CA LYS A 90 7.20 11.20 2.01
C LYS A 90 7.59 11.25 3.49
N TRP A 91 6.62 11.11 4.40
CA TRP A 91 6.83 11.11 5.84
C TRP A 91 7.75 9.97 6.28
N SER A 92 7.58 8.77 5.71
CA SER A 92 8.42 7.62 6.01
C SER A 92 9.88 7.83 5.61
N LEU A 93 10.14 8.45 4.46
CA LEU A 93 11.48 8.79 4.02
C LEU A 93 12.14 9.81 4.98
N GLU A 94 11.41 10.85 5.38
CA GLU A 94 11.89 11.86 6.34
C GLU A 94 12.22 11.24 7.71
N LYS A 95 11.43 10.24 8.15
CA LYS A 95 11.58 9.57 9.43
C LYS A 95 12.44 8.29 9.37
N LYS A 96 12.90 7.89 8.19
CA LYS A 96 13.65 6.65 7.94
C LYS A 96 12.89 5.40 8.38
N ILE A 97 11.56 5.41 8.24
CA ILE A 97 10.70 4.27 8.56
C ILE A 97 10.59 3.38 7.33
N PRO A 98 10.80 2.06 7.45
CA PRO A 98 10.70 1.13 6.32
C PRO A 98 9.27 1.04 5.78
N VAL A 99 9.14 0.98 4.46
CA VAL A 99 7.86 0.85 3.75
C VAL A 99 7.88 -0.38 2.85
N LEU A 100 6.88 -1.25 3.01
CA LEU A 100 6.63 -2.39 2.12
C LEU A 100 5.41 -2.09 1.25
N GLY A 101 5.56 -2.14 -0.06
CA GLY A 101 4.43 -2.06 -0.99
C GLY A 101 3.96 -3.43 -1.47
N ILE A 102 2.66 -3.72 -1.38
CA ILE A 102 2.04 -4.94 -1.87
C ILE A 102 1.12 -4.59 -3.04
N CYS A 103 1.32 -5.22 -4.21
CA CYS A 103 0.53 -5.01 -5.42
C CYS A 103 0.41 -3.52 -5.77
N ARG A 104 -0.76 -2.90 -5.58
CA ARG A 104 -0.97 -1.46 -5.80
C ARG A 104 -0.01 -0.59 -4.95
N GLY A 105 0.28 -0.98 -3.71
CA GLY A 105 1.23 -0.26 -2.85
C GLY A 105 2.63 -0.22 -3.45
N MET A 106 3.13 -1.31 -4.03
CA MET A 106 4.37 -1.33 -4.80
C MET A 106 4.29 -0.38 -6.00
N GLN A 107 3.14 -0.34 -6.69
CA GLN A 107 2.91 0.58 -7.80
C GLN A 107 2.95 2.04 -7.35
N MET A 108 2.42 2.37 -6.17
CA MET A 108 2.47 3.72 -5.62
C MET A 108 3.91 4.14 -5.29
N ILE A 109 4.70 3.26 -4.69
CA ILE A 109 6.13 3.52 -4.43
C ILE A 109 6.86 3.81 -5.74
N ASN A 110 6.69 2.95 -6.76
CA ASN A 110 7.30 3.16 -8.07
C ASN A 110 6.90 4.50 -8.71
N LYS A 111 5.61 4.85 -8.66
CA LYS A 111 5.09 6.14 -9.15
C LYS A 111 5.70 7.32 -8.40
N TYR A 112 5.82 7.23 -7.07
CA TYR A 112 6.42 8.27 -6.24
C TYR A 112 7.86 8.58 -6.65
N PHE A 113 8.63 7.56 -6.99
CA PHE A 113 10.01 7.69 -7.48
C PHE A 113 10.13 7.94 -8.99
N GLY A 114 9.03 8.29 -9.67
CA GLY A 114 9.03 8.66 -11.09
C GLY A 114 9.08 7.48 -12.06
N GLY A 115 8.83 6.26 -11.60
CA GLY A 115 8.76 5.08 -12.46
C GLY A 115 7.49 5.04 -13.31
N THR A 116 7.58 4.39 -14.47
CA THR A 116 6.50 4.32 -15.45
C THR A 116 5.74 3.00 -15.35
N LYS A 117 4.40 3.11 -15.23
CA LYS A 117 3.47 1.98 -15.27
C LYS A 117 3.28 1.54 -16.74
N VAL A 118 3.39 0.24 -17.00
CA VAL A 118 3.17 -0.36 -18.32
C VAL A 118 2.11 -1.47 -18.24
N LYS A 119 1.22 -1.52 -19.23
CA LYS A 119 0.21 -2.57 -19.30
C LYS A 119 0.85 -3.91 -19.67
N ILE A 120 0.54 -4.97 -18.95
CA ILE A 120 1.00 -6.33 -19.21
C ILE A 120 -0.20 -7.17 -19.61
N LYS A 121 -0.07 -7.94 -20.70
CA LYS A 121 -1.11 -8.87 -21.16
C LYS A 121 -0.95 -10.22 -20.45
N ASN A 122 -2.06 -10.91 -20.23
CA ASN A 122 -2.11 -12.29 -19.74
C ASN A 122 -1.41 -12.50 -18.37
N HIS A 123 -1.52 -11.53 -17.47
CA HIS A 123 -0.91 -11.60 -16.13
C HIS A 123 -1.93 -11.67 -14.99
N ALA A 124 -3.20 -11.33 -15.24
CA ALA A 124 -4.26 -11.46 -14.24
C ALA A 124 -4.87 -12.87 -14.26
N GLY A 125 -5.03 -13.48 -13.09
CA GLY A 125 -5.57 -14.83 -12.95
C GLY A 125 -4.65 -15.95 -13.43
N THR A 126 -3.34 -15.70 -13.52
CA THR A 126 -2.35 -16.67 -14.01
C THR A 126 -1.34 -17.05 -12.93
N ARG A 127 -0.50 -18.03 -13.25
CA ARG A 127 0.68 -18.38 -12.44
C ARG A 127 1.92 -18.26 -13.29
N HIS A 128 2.96 -17.65 -12.76
CA HIS A 128 4.26 -17.55 -13.43
C HIS A 128 5.44 -17.77 -12.49
N LYS A 129 6.59 -18.06 -13.06
CA LYS A 129 7.82 -18.21 -12.31
C LYS A 129 8.39 -16.83 -11.99
N ILE A 130 8.81 -16.62 -10.77
CA ILE A 130 9.60 -15.47 -10.34
C ILE A 130 11.03 -15.90 -10.03
N GLN A 131 11.97 -15.00 -10.27
CA GLN A 131 13.39 -15.20 -9.99
C GLN A 131 13.94 -13.94 -9.32
N GLY A 132 14.60 -14.09 -8.18
CA GLY A 132 15.32 -13.00 -7.53
C GLY A 132 16.67 -12.75 -8.21
N LYS A 133 16.97 -11.49 -8.51
CA LYS A 133 18.26 -11.09 -9.11
C LYS A 133 19.42 -11.33 -8.14
N TYR A 134 19.19 -11.08 -6.84
CA TYR A 134 20.21 -11.12 -5.80
C TYR A 134 20.08 -12.28 -4.81
N CYS A 135 19.07 -13.14 -4.99
CA CYS A 135 18.90 -14.35 -4.21
C CYS A 135 18.59 -15.53 -5.14
N LYS A 136 19.13 -16.71 -4.82
CA LYS A 136 18.88 -17.97 -5.59
C LYS A 136 17.45 -18.48 -5.35
N PHE A 137 16.47 -17.62 -5.66
CA PHE A 137 15.08 -17.88 -5.41
C PHE A 137 14.33 -18.05 -6.73
N ARG A 138 13.72 -19.22 -6.91
CA ARG A 138 12.81 -19.52 -8.04
C ARG A 138 11.54 -20.12 -7.47
N LYS A 139 10.41 -19.44 -7.63
CA LYS A 139 9.10 -19.99 -7.26
C LYS A 139 8.05 -19.66 -8.29
N THR A 140 7.05 -20.54 -8.40
CA THR A 140 5.83 -20.25 -9.15
C THR A 140 4.84 -19.57 -8.21
N VAL A 141 4.39 -18.38 -8.58
CA VAL A 141 3.43 -17.58 -7.81
C VAL A 141 2.19 -17.27 -8.64
N ASN A 142 1.11 -16.93 -7.98
CA ASN A 142 -0.07 -16.38 -8.61
C ASN A 142 0.15 -14.93 -9.02
N SER A 143 -0.55 -14.50 -10.05
CA SER A 143 -0.54 -13.13 -10.55
C SER A 143 -1.96 -12.62 -10.78
N PHE A 144 -2.28 -11.48 -10.19
CA PHE A 144 -3.58 -10.80 -10.28
C PHE A 144 -3.43 -9.32 -10.68
N HIS A 145 -2.40 -9.00 -11.48
CA HIS A 145 -2.19 -7.63 -11.92
C HIS A 145 -2.10 -7.51 -13.43
N ASN A 146 -2.59 -6.40 -13.97
CA ASN A 146 -2.52 -6.05 -15.39
C ASN A 146 -1.42 -5.01 -15.68
N TRP A 147 -0.63 -4.66 -14.69
CA TRP A 147 0.34 -3.59 -14.78
C TRP A 147 1.69 -4.03 -14.21
N GLY A 148 2.73 -3.74 -14.95
CA GLY A 148 4.12 -3.85 -14.54
C GLY A 148 4.81 -2.50 -14.57
N PHE A 149 6.14 -2.52 -14.42
CA PHE A 149 6.95 -1.30 -14.42
C PHE A 149 8.15 -1.45 -15.32
N LYS A 150 8.54 -0.34 -15.94
CA LYS A 150 9.90 -0.19 -16.44
C LYS A 150 10.76 0.30 -15.27
N LEU A 151 11.84 -0.42 -14.99
CA LEU A 151 12.92 0.11 -14.15
C LEU A 151 13.56 1.27 -14.91
N LYS A 152 13.82 2.37 -14.21
CA LYS A 152 14.69 3.43 -14.72
C LYS A 152 16.13 2.97 -14.68
#